data_b22dc4230106481f75851eea02f704a8
#
_entry.id   b22dc4230106481f75851eea02f704a8
#
_cell.length_a   1.000
_cell.length_b   1.000
_cell.length_c   1.000
_cell.angle_alpha   90.00
_cell.angle_beta   90.00
_cell.angle_gamma   90.00
#
_symmetry.space_group_name_H-M   'P 1'
#
loop_
_entity.id
_entity.type
_entity.pdbx_description
1 polymer ?
#
loop_
_entity_poly.entity_id
_entity_poly.type
_entity_poly.pdbx_seq_one_letter_code
_entity_poly.pdbx_strand_id
1 'polypeptide(L)'
;EGENPTNLGFDVNIAGSAIGHPGSYHGENGYGWIKGQRARAVPDLEQYHKTHTFLSDALTLEASKEIEKAVAEKKTFYLNMAHYAVPSPFETDERFISHYTDPNKSQQARAFATLIEGMDKSLGDILDKLEDMGIAENTLIIFLGDNGGDAPLGDAADYGSSAPFKGKKGSEYEGGVRVPFIVSWAHPNPNNKFQKAYP
;
A
#
# COMPACT_ATOMS: atom_id res chain seq x y z
N GLU A 1 21.40 7.51 1.38
CA GLU A 1 20.25 8.10 2.07
C GLU A 1 19.39 8.79 1.02
N GLY A 2 18.05 8.57 1.08
CA GLY A 2 17.12 9.21 0.15
C GLY A 2 16.85 10.66 0.53
N GLU A 3 16.53 11.49 -0.44
CA GLU A 3 16.08 12.87 -0.21
C GLU A 3 14.64 12.88 0.32
N ASN A 4 14.32 13.83 1.20
CA ASN A 4 12.94 13.98 1.67
C ASN A 4 12.03 14.43 0.51
N PRO A 5 10.88 13.78 0.29
CA PRO A 5 9.94 14.16 -0.76
C PRO A 5 9.55 15.63 -0.77
N THR A 6 9.51 16.28 0.39
CA THR A 6 9.19 17.72 0.49
C THR A 6 10.28 18.62 -0.12
N ASN A 7 11.50 18.12 -0.29
CA ASN A 7 12.56 18.81 -1.02
C ASN A 7 12.49 18.56 -2.54
N LEU A 8 11.61 17.66 -2.97
CA LEU A 8 11.47 17.22 -4.37
C LEU A 8 10.12 17.63 -4.98
N GLY A 9 9.41 18.54 -4.34
CA GLY A 9 8.16 19.12 -4.88
C GLY A 9 6.87 18.59 -4.28
N PHE A 10 6.93 17.71 -3.29
CA PHE A 10 5.76 17.36 -2.49
C PHE A 10 5.57 18.39 -1.35
N ASP A 11 4.32 18.78 -1.08
CA ASP A 11 4.00 19.67 0.03
C ASP A 11 3.93 18.94 1.38
N VAL A 12 3.61 17.65 1.35
CA VAL A 12 3.39 16.80 2.54
C VAL A 12 4.10 15.47 2.37
N ASN A 13 4.74 15.00 3.43
CA ASN A 13 5.29 13.66 3.55
C ASN A 13 4.87 13.10 4.91
N ILE A 14 4.05 12.06 4.94
CA ILE A 14 3.59 11.36 6.13
C ILE A 14 4.02 9.91 6.04
N ALA A 15 4.66 9.40 7.07
CA ALA A 15 5.16 8.04 7.15
C ALA A 15 6.25 7.68 6.11
N GLY A 16 6.59 8.59 5.21
CA GLY A 16 7.60 8.36 4.17
C GLY A 16 9.01 8.48 4.72
N SER A 17 9.83 7.45 4.53
CA SER A 17 11.24 7.44 4.93
C SER A 17 12.07 6.52 4.03
N ALA A 18 13.40 6.52 4.23
CA ALA A 18 14.33 5.67 3.45
C ALA A 18 14.35 4.20 3.90
N ILE A 19 13.41 3.75 4.74
CA ILE A 19 13.31 2.36 5.18
C ILE A 19 12.59 1.52 4.12
N GLY A 20 13.18 0.39 3.72
CA GLY A 20 12.59 -0.48 2.71
C GLY A 20 11.44 -1.37 3.20
N HIS A 21 11.25 -1.46 4.53
CA HIS A 21 10.15 -2.21 5.16
C HIS A 21 9.97 -1.74 6.62
N PRO A 22 8.76 -1.88 7.21
CA PRO A 22 8.52 -1.42 8.57
C PRO A 22 9.15 -2.36 9.59
N GLY A 23 9.36 -1.87 10.81
CA GLY A 23 9.76 -2.72 11.95
C GLY A 23 8.60 -3.61 12.45
N SER A 24 7.37 -3.18 12.26
CA SER A 24 6.13 -3.92 12.52
C SER A 24 4.98 -3.29 11.75
N TYR A 25 3.95 -4.09 11.44
CA TYR A 25 2.68 -3.59 10.88
C TYR A 25 1.64 -3.25 11.95
N HIS A 26 1.92 -3.55 13.22
CA HIS A 26 0.97 -3.37 14.32
C HIS A 26 1.20 -2.05 15.07
N GLY A 27 0.11 -1.31 15.29
CA GLY A 27 0.11 -0.10 16.11
C GLY A 27 0.49 -0.35 17.57
N GLU A 28 0.18 -1.53 18.12
CA GLU A 28 0.62 -1.98 19.46
C GLU A 28 2.14 -1.96 19.60
N ASN A 29 2.85 -2.22 18.52
CA ASN A 29 4.31 -2.18 18.43
C ASN A 29 4.84 -0.81 18.00
N GLY A 30 3.94 0.19 17.82
CA GLY A 30 4.29 1.52 17.32
C GLY A 30 5.00 1.46 15.98
N TYR A 31 4.61 0.52 15.12
CA TYR A 31 5.21 0.29 13.80
C TYR A 31 6.74 0.14 13.81
N GLY A 32 7.28 -0.39 14.92
CA GLY A 32 8.72 -0.59 15.15
C GLY A 32 9.31 0.27 16.28
N TRP A 33 8.64 1.33 16.72
CA TRP A 33 9.15 2.21 17.78
C TRP A 33 9.25 1.56 19.16
N ILE A 34 8.32 0.65 19.48
CA ILE A 34 8.15 0.13 20.85
C ILE A 34 9.03 -1.09 21.12
N LYS A 35 9.29 -1.96 20.17
CA LYS A 35 10.02 -3.22 20.39
C LYS A 35 11.45 -3.24 19.82
N GLY A 36 12.22 -2.16 19.99
CA GLY A 36 13.64 -2.16 19.63
C GLY A 36 13.95 -2.19 18.13
N GLN A 37 12.96 -2.05 17.28
CA GLN A 37 13.09 -2.01 15.81
C GLN A 37 13.21 -0.57 15.28
N ARG A 38 13.76 0.34 16.08
CA ARG A 38 13.81 1.79 15.79
C ARG A 38 14.45 2.14 14.45
N ALA A 39 15.41 1.37 13.99
CA ALA A 39 16.04 1.58 12.70
C ALA A 39 15.07 1.37 11.50
N ARG A 40 13.92 0.76 11.74
CA ARG A 40 12.87 0.48 10.77
C ARG A 40 11.50 0.98 11.23
N ALA A 41 11.49 1.86 12.21
CA ALA A 41 10.28 2.45 12.73
C ALA A 41 9.69 3.44 11.73
N VAL A 42 8.40 3.31 11.46
CA VAL A 42 7.67 4.23 10.56
C VAL A 42 7.42 5.54 11.30
N PRO A 43 7.82 6.70 10.75
CA PRO A 43 7.62 8.00 11.39
C PRO A 43 6.19 8.51 11.22
N ASP A 44 5.87 9.62 11.91
CA ASP A 44 4.68 10.46 11.74
C ASP A 44 3.33 9.75 11.98
N LEU A 45 3.33 8.60 12.70
CA LEU A 45 2.14 7.82 13.03
C LEU A 45 1.96 7.61 14.53
N GLU A 46 2.53 8.49 15.36
CA GLU A 46 2.55 8.37 16.82
C GLU A 46 1.15 8.30 17.44
N GLN A 47 0.15 8.94 16.82
CA GLN A 47 -1.25 8.93 17.26
C GLN A 47 -1.90 7.54 17.19
N TYR A 48 -1.31 6.62 16.42
CA TYR A 48 -1.78 5.24 16.29
C TYR A 48 -0.96 4.26 17.14
N HIS A 49 0.09 4.71 17.85
CA HIS A 49 0.87 3.86 18.72
C HIS A 49 0.03 3.31 19.88
N LYS A 50 0.27 2.06 20.24
CA LYS A 50 -0.47 1.31 21.27
C LYS A 50 -1.96 1.12 20.98
N THR A 51 -2.35 1.25 19.72
CA THR A 51 -3.70 0.95 19.24
C THR A 51 -3.69 -0.34 18.42
N HIS A 52 -4.87 -0.89 18.15
CA HIS A 52 -5.04 -2.01 17.21
C HIS A 52 -5.08 -1.58 15.75
N THR A 53 -4.69 -0.35 15.43
CA THR A 53 -4.67 0.14 14.05
C THR A 53 -3.53 -0.52 13.28
N PHE A 54 -3.84 -1.22 12.22
CA PHE A 54 -2.85 -1.81 11.34
C PHE A 54 -2.20 -0.74 10.46
N LEU A 55 -0.96 -0.94 10.02
CA LEU A 55 -0.20 0.09 9.30
C LEU A 55 -0.91 0.56 8.03
N SER A 56 -1.50 -0.37 7.25
CA SER A 56 -2.27 -0.02 6.06
C SER A 56 -3.44 0.91 6.38
N ASP A 57 -4.15 0.67 7.50
CA ASP A 57 -5.26 1.54 7.92
C ASP A 57 -4.75 2.92 8.39
N ALA A 58 -3.65 2.96 9.14
CA ALA A 58 -3.07 4.24 9.58
C ALA A 58 -2.71 5.12 8.37
N LEU A 59 -2.07 4.54 7.35
CA LEU A 59 -1.75 5.24 6.10
C LEU A 59 -3.01 5.70 5.37
N THR A 60 -4.04 4.85 5.29
CA THR A 60 -5.32 5.17 4.65
C THR A 60 -6.03 6.33 5.36
N LEU A 61 -6.02 6.33 6.70
CA LEU A 61 -6.61 7.40 7.50
C LEU A 61 -5.89 8.74 7.28
N GLU A 62 -4.56 8.73 7.24
CA GLU A 62 -3.80 9.96 6.96
C GLU A 62 -4.01 10.44 5.52
N ALA A 63 -3.99 9.54 4.54
CA ALA A 63 -4.30 9.88 3.15
C ALA A 63 -5.70 10.50 3.01
N SER A 64 -6.71 9.93 3.70
CA SER A 64 -8.08 10.46 3.71
C SER A 64 -8.17 11.87 4.27
N LYS A 65 -7.41 12.17 5.34
CA LYS A 65 -7.35 13.53 5.91
C LYS A 65 -6.74 14.54 4.92
N GLU A 66 -5.69 14.17 4.20
CA GLU A 66 -5.08 15.05 3.21
C GLU A 66 -5.99 15.27 1.98
N ILE A 67 -6.76 14.25 1.56
CA ILE A 67 -7.79 14.41 0.53
C ILE A 67 -8.88 15.40 1.02
N GLU A 68 -9.41 15.19 2.23
CA GLU A 68 -10.42 16.10 2.83
C GLU A 68 -9.93 17.54 2.87
N LYS A 69 -8.69 17.75 3.31
CA LYS A 69 -8.05 19.06 3.37
C LYS A 69 -7.93 19.69 1.98
N ALA A 70 -7.45 18.96 0.99
CA ALA A 70 -7.32 19.47 -0.38
C ALA A 70 -8.67 19.89 -0.96
N VAL A 71 -9.73 19.09 -0.75
CA VAL A 71 -11.09 19.40 -1.18
C VAL A 71 -11.63 20.64 -0.46
N ALA A 72 -11.46 20.73 0.85
CA ALA A 72 -11.91 21.89 1.63
C ALA A 72 -11.21 23.19 1.19
N GLU A 73 -9.92 23.09 0.83
CA GLU A 73 -9.13 24.20 0.31
C GLU A 73 -9.34 24.45 -1.20
N LYS A 74 -10.17 23.64 -1.87
CA LYS A 74 -10.42 23.68 -3.33
C LYS A 74 -9.14 23.56 -4.16
N LYS A 75 -8.19 22.74 -3.69
CA LYS A 75 -6.93 22.46 -4.38
C LYS A 75 -7.01 21.15 -5.15
N THR A 76 -6.38 21.13 -6.31
CA THR A 76 -6.03 19.86 -6.96
C THR A 76 -4.92 19.19 -6.16
N PHE A 77 -4.89 17.85 -6.18
CA PHE A 77 -3.85 17.10 -5.48
C PHE A 77 -3.29 15.97 -6.34
N TYR A 78 -2.08 15.58 -5.99
CA TYR A 78 -1.44 14.33 -6.37
C TYR A 78 -1.11 13.57 -5.09
N LEU A 79 -1.71 12.42 -4.89
CA LEU A 79 -1.45 11.55 -3.75
C LEU A 79 -0.63 10.35 -4.19
N ASN A 80 0.59 10.21 -3.65
CA ASN A 80 1.40 9.01 -3.80
C ASN A 80 1.22 8.12 -2.56
N MET A 81 0.39 7.09 -2.68
CA MET A 81 0.12 6.14 -1.61
C MET A 81 1.10 4.97 -1.69
N ALA A 82 2.32 5.18 -1.20
CA ALA A 82 3.37 4.16 -1.15
C ALA A 82 3.16 3.25 0.06
N HIS A 83 2.47 2.12 -0.12
CA HIS A 83 2.27 1.15 0.94
C HIS A 83 3.57 0.49 1.39
N TYR A 84 3.69 0.26 2.71
CA TYR A 84 4.73 -0.63 3.25
C TYR A 84 4.42 -2.12 3.05
N ALA A 85 3.18 -2.49 2.77
CA ALA A 85 2.85 -3.86 2.37
C ALA A 85 3.47 -4.13 0.98
N VAL A 86 4.11 -5.27 0.73
CA VAL A 86 4.01 -6.54 1.46
C VAL A 86 5.37 -7.12 1.90
N PRO A 87 6.46 -6.35 2.10
CA PRO A 87 7.73 -6.90 2.58
C PRO A 87 7.62 -7.45 4.01
N SER A 88 8.66 -8.18 4.42
CA SER A 88 8.83 -8.61 5.83
C SER A 88 8.85 -7.40 6.78
N PRO A 89 8.46 -7.59 8.07
CA PRO A 89 8.03 -8.85 8.67
C PRO A 89 6.66 -9.29 8.16
N PHE A 90 6.50 -10.61 7.91
CA PHE A 90 5.18 -11.14 7.52
C PHE A 90 4.31 -11.28 8.77
N GLU A 91 3.76 -10.17 9.23
CA GLU A 91 2.84 -10.12 10.35
C GLU A 91 1.40 -10.26 9.85
N THR A 92 0.62 -11.05 10.57
CA THR A 92 -0.77 -11.33 10.21
C THR A 92 -1.67 -10.15 10.53
N ASP A 93 -2.50 -9.75 9.58
CA ASP A 93 -3.69 -8.97 9.90
C ASP A 93 -4.81 -9.94 10.31
N GLU A 94 -5.11 -9.97 11.59
CA GLU A 94 -6.05 -10.92 12.19
C GLU A 94 -7.48 -10.77 11.64
N ARG A 95 -7.81 -9.65 11.06
CA ARG A 95 -9.14 -9.41 10.44
C ARG A 95 -9.38 -10.32 9.24
N PHE A 96 -8.31 -10.68 8.52
CA PHE A 96 -8.39 -11.40 7.25
C PHE A 96 -7.91 -12.85 7.32
N ILE A 97 -7.27 -13.28 8.41
CA ILE A 97 -6.65 -14.60 8.48
C ILE A 97 -7.63 -15.76 8.25
N SER A 98 -8.91 -15.57 8.57
CA SER A 98 -9.95 -16.55 8.34
C SER A 98 -10.24 -16.83 6.86
N HIS A 99 -9.82 -15.96 5.96
CA HIS A 99 -9.95 -16.15 4.52
C HIS A 99 -8.85 -17.07 3.97
N TYR A 100 -7.75 -17.26 4.69
CA TYR A 100 -6.56 -18.00 4.25
C TYR A 100 -6.34 -19.25 5.11
N THR A 101 -7.22 -20.23 4.96
CA THR A 101 -7.26 -21.44 5.80
C THR A 101 -6.59 -22.68 5.21
N ASP A 102 -6.00 -22.58 3.99
CA ASP A 102 -5.35 -23.73 3.34
C ASP A 102 -4.20 -24.28 4.24
N PRO A 103 -4.32 -25.54 4.73
CA PRO A 103 -3.33 -26.12 5.62
C PRO A 103 -1.99 -26.42 4.92
N ASN A 104 -1.96 -26.41 3.59
CA ASN A 104 -0.74 -26.64 2.81
C ASN A 104 0.08 -25.36 2.64
N LYS A 105 -0.43 -24.21 3.07
CA LYS A 105 0.31 -22.95 3.04
C LYS A 105 0.99 -22.67 4.38
N SER A 106 2.22 -22.20 4.32
CA SER A 106 2.96 -21.78 5.52
C SER A 106 2.24 -20.62 6.23
N GLN A 107 2.51 -20.46 7.52
CA GLN A 107 2.00 -19.31 8.28
C GLN A 107 2.46 -17.99 7.65
N GLN A 108 3.69 -17.91 7.16
CA GLN A 108 4.21 -16.72 6.47
C GLN A 108 3.46 -16.43 5.18
N ALA A 109 3.15 -17.45 4.37
CA ALA A 109 2.37 -17.26 3.14
C ALA A 109 0.95 -16.77 3.43
N ARG A 110 0.31 -17.27 4.49
CA ARG A 110 -1.01 -16.80 4.93
C ARG A 110 -0.96 -15.37 5.46
N ALA A 111 0.04 -15.05 6.29
CA ALA A 111 0.26 -13.69 6.76
C ALA A 111 0.50 -12.71 5.59
N PHE A 112 1.34 -13.09 4.64
CA PHE A 112 1.57 -12.30 3.41
C PHE A 112 0.26 -12.03 2.65
N ALA A 113 -0.62 -13.02 2.54
CA ALA A 113 -1.92 -12.84 1.89
C ALA A 113 -2.80 -11.81 2.62
N THR A 114 -2.79 -11.81 3.97
CA THR A 114 -3.52 -10.79 4.74
C THR A 114 -2.98 -9.39 4.55
N LEU A 115 -1.66 -9.22 4.32
CA LEU A 115 -1.06 -7.91 3.99
C LEU A 115 -1.57 -7.39 2.65
N ILE A 116 -1.70 -8.28 1.65
CA ILE A 116 -2.26 -7.92 0.34
C ILE A 116 -3.73 -7.50 0.49
N GLU A 117 -4.53 -8.27 1.23
CA GLU A 117 -5.94 -7.94 1.45
C GLU A 117 -6.11 -6.62 2.20
N GLY A 118 -5.23 -6.32 3.17
CA GLY A 118 -5.21 -5.03 3.85
C GLY A 118 -4.87 -3.86 2.92
N MET A 119 -4.01 -4.08 1.93
CA MET A 119 -3.71 -3.08 0.90
C MET A 119 -4.89 -2.89 -0.07
N ASP A 120 -5.53 -3.97 -0.49
CA ASP A 120 -6.73 -3.93 -1.34
C ASP A 120 -7.88 -3.20 -0.65
N LYS A 121 -8.11 -3.51 0.64
CA LYS A 121 -9.06 -2.75 1.48
C LYS A 121 -8.73 -1.26 1.53
N SER A 122 -7.46 -0.91 1.69
CA SER A 122 -7.02 0.50 1.71
C SER A 122 -7.39 1.23 0.41
N LEU A 123 -7.20 0.59 -0.74
CA LEU A 123 -7.65 1.16 -2.02
C LEU A 123 -9.17 1.34 -2.06
N GLY A 124 -9.93 0.35 -1.59
CA GLY A 124 -11.39 0.44 -1.47
C GLY A 124 -11.83 1.62 -0.61
N ASP A 125 -11.25 1.76 0.59
CA ASP A 125 -11.56 2.87 1.51
C ASP A 125 -11.24 4.26 0.90
N ILE A 126 -10.17 4.37 0.10
CA ILE A 126 -9.87 5.61 -0.62
C ILE A 126 -10.88 5.87 -1.74
N LEU A 127 -11.28 4.86 -2.50
CA LEU A 127 -12.31 5.00 -3.54
C LEU A 127 -13.64 5.45 -2.94
N ASP A 128 -14.08 4.83 -1.85
CA ASP A 128 -15.29 5.22 -1.12
C ASP A 128 -15.19 6.67 -0.63
N LYS A 129 -14.03 7.09 -0.10
CA LYS A 129 -13.79 8.47 0.30
C LYS A 129 -13.94 9.46 -0.86
N LEU A 130 -13.41 9.13 -2.05
CA LEU A 130 -13.53 9.99 -3.24
C LEU A 130 -14.98 10.10 -3.71
N GLU A 131 -15.77 9.01 -3.61
CA GLU A 131 -17.21 9.02 -3.89
C GLU A 131 -17.97 9.90 -2.90
N ASP A 132 -17.77 9.71 -1.60
CA ASP A 132 -18.40 10.47 -0.53
C ASP A 132 -18.15 11.97 -0.66
N MET A 133 -16.98 12.34 -1.16
CA MET A 133 -16.61 13.74 -1.38
C MET A 133 -17.06 14.28 -2.75
N GLY A 134 -17.66 13.46 -3.60
CA GLY A 134 -18.18 13.85 -4.91
C GLY A 134 -17.09 14.22 -5.93
N ILE A 135 -15.89 13.67 -5.79
CA ILE A 135 -14.75 13.94 -6.67
C ILE A 135 -14.27 12.72 -7.47
N ALA A 136 -14.88 11.56 -7.29
CA ALA A 136 -14.45 10.30 -7.90
C ALA A 136 -14.45 10.36 -9.44
N GLU A 137 -15.45 10.99 -10.06
CA GLU A 137 -15.49 11.18 -11.53
C GLU A 137 -14.37 12.07 -12.07
N ASN A 138 -13.70 12.85 -11.21
CA ASN A 138 -12.60 13.75 -11.59
C ASN A 138 -11.27 13.31 -10.99
N THR A 139 -11.16 12.07 -10.53
CA THR A 139 -9.94 11.52 -9.94
C THR A 139 -9.47 10.30 -10.72
N LEU A 140 -8.24 10.36 -11.20
CA LEU A 140 -7.58 9.24 -11.89
C LEU A 140 -6.82 8.41 -10.86
N ILE A 141 -7.01 7.10 -10.90
CA ILE A 141 -6.28 6.12 -10.10
C ILE A 141 -5.23 5.44 -10.96
N ILE A 142 -4.02 5.38 -10.46
CA ILE A 142 -2.93 4.61 -11.06
C ILE A 142 -2.47 3.60 -10.01
N PHE A 143 -2.65 2.33 -10.29
CA PHE A 143 -2.12 1.24 -9.48
C PHE A 143 -0.89 0.66 -10.17
N LEU A 144 0.22 0.61 -9.44
CA LEU A 144 1.52 0.20 -9.98
C LEU A 144 2.29 -0.62 -8.93
N GLY A 145 2.82 -1.78 -9.32
CA GLY A 145 3.84 -2.47 -8.53
C GLY A 145 5.22 -1.83 -8.74
N ASP A 146 6.07 -1.89 -7.72
CA ASP A 146 7.44 -1.37 -7.75
C ASP A 146 8.45 -2.38 -8.30
N ASN A 147 8.18 -3.68 -8.09
CA ASN A 147 8.98 -4.81 -8.56
C ASN A 147 8.14 -6.09 -8.60
N GLY A 148 8.68 -7.14 -9.18
CA GLY A 148 8.05 -8.47 -9.22
C GLY A 148 7.82 -9.07 -7.84
N GLY A 149 6.95 -10.08 -7.76
CA GLY A 149 6.52 -10.70 -6.53
C GLY A 149 7.65 -11.33 -5.71
N ASP A 150 7.46 -11.33 -4.37
CA ASP A 150 8.38 -11.97 -3.41
C ASP A 150 7.61 -12.72 -2.32
N ALA A 151 6.46 -13.33 -2.69
CA ALA A 151 5.66 -14.07 -1.74
C ALA A 151 6.44 -15.28 -1.18
N PRO A 152 6.31 -15.57 0.12
CA PRO A 152 7.02 -16.68 0.79
C PRO A 152 6.29 -18.01 0.49
N LEU A 153 6.34 -18.48 -0.75
CA LEU A 153 5.63 -19.68 -1.22
C LEU A 153 6.43 -20.98 -1.07
N GLY A 154 7.59 -20.94 -0.41
CA GLY A 154 8.50 -22.09 -0.23
C GLY A 154 9.47 -22.27 -1.39
N ASP A 155 10.03 -23.49 -1.51
CA ASP A 155 11.15 -23.81 -2.43
C ASP A 155 10.76 -23.90 -3.91
N ALA A 156 9.57 -23.56 -4.33
CA ALA A 156 9.24 -23.34 -5.75
C ALA A 156 10.01 -22.10 -6.28
N ALA A 157 11.32 -22.14 -6.07
CA ALA A 157 12.18 -20.99 -5.98
C ALA A 157 12.37 -20.22 -7.28
N ASP A 158 12.14 -20.84 -8.43
CA ASP A 158 12.44 -20.19 -9.71
C ASP A 158 11.29 -19.32 -10.24
N TYR A 159 10.07 -19.52 -9.75
CA TYR A 159 8.88 -18.83 -10.27
C TYR A 159 8.18 -17.96 -9.21
N GLY A 160 8.32 -18.28 -7.93
CA GLY A 160 7.70 -17.53 -6.84
C GLY A 160 6.21 -17.22 -7.07
N SER A 161 5.78 -16.05 -6.66
CA SER A 161 4.41 -15.53 -6.91
C SER A 161 4.22 -14.95 -8.31
N SER A 162 5.27 -14.91 -9.13
CA SER A 162 5.24 -14.32 -10.48
C SER A 162 5.02 -15.36 -11.57
N ALA A 163 4.72 -16.62 -11.23
CA ALA A 163 4.44 -17.66 -12.23
C ALA A 163 3.37 -17.20 -13.23
N PRO A 164 3.48 -17.53 -14.52
CA PRO A 164 4.47 -18.43 -15.15
C PRO A 164 5.80 -17.78 -15.51
N PHE A 165 6.06 -16.53 -15.11
CA PHE A 165 7.30 -15.83 -15.40
C PHE A 165 8.42 -16.34 -14.51
N LYS A 166 9.59 -16.58 -15.11
CA LYS A 166 10.79 -16.97 -14.39
C LYS A 166 11.27 -15.81 -13.50
N GLY A 167 11.78 -16.13 -12.32
CA GLY A 167 12.37 -15.19 -11.39
C GLY A 167 11.33 -14.58 -10.45
N LYS A 168 11.86 -13.73 -9.56
CA LYS A 168 11.10 -13.02 -8.53
C LYS A 168 11.84 -11.72 -8.22
N LYS A 169 11.34 -10.91 -7.28
CA LYS A 169 12.00 -9.69 -6.77
C LYS A 169 13.50 -9.87 -6.64
N GLY A 170 14.27 -8.94 -7.19
CA GLY A 170 15.73 -8.96 -7.18
C GLY A 170 16.37 -9.75 -8.31
N SER A 171 15.58 -10.35 -9.22
CA SER A 171 16.10 -10.98 -10.45
C SER A 171 15.84 -10.10 -11.68
N GLU A 172 16.67 -10.29 -12.70
CA GLU A 172 16.57 -9.64 -14.01
C GLU A 172 15.55 -10.28 -14.97
N TYR A 173 14.94 -11.40 -14.55
CA TYR A 173 13.92 -12.08 -15.34
C TYR A 173 12.56 -11.39 -15.25
N GLU A 174 11.65 -11.74 -16.17
CA GLU A 174 10.29 -11.19 -16.23
C GLU A 174 9.56 -11.23 -14.88
N GLY A 175 9.71 -12.30 -14.09
CA GLY A 175 9.11 -12.41 -12.77
C GLY A 175 9.65 -11.43 -11.73
N GLY A 176 10.84 -10.85 -11.98
CA GLY A 176 11.45 -9.85 -11.10
C GLY A 176 11.14 -8.40 -11.47
N VAL A 177 10.83 -8.15 -12.75
CA VAL A 177 10.69 -6.78 -13.30
C VAL A 177 9.28 -6.47 -13.81
N ARG A 178 8.49 -7.48 -14.17
CA ARG A 178 7.13 -7.30 -14.64
C ARG A 178 6.17 -7.03 -13.48
N VAL A 179 5.46 -5.93 -13.58
CA VAL A 179 4.53 -5.46 -12.53
C VAL A 179 3.15 -5.19 -13.10
N PRO A 180 2.08 -5.26 -12.29
CA PRO A 180 0.79 -4.74 -12.69
C PRO A 180 0.87 -3.23 -12.89
N PHE A 181 0.22 -2.75 -13.94
CA PHE A 181 0.02 -1.34 -14.19
C PHE A 181 -1.43 -1.15 -14.64
N ILE A 182 -2.23 -0.51 -13.79
CA ILE A 182 -3.66 -0.32 -14.01
C ILE A 182 -3.95 1.18 -13.89
N VAL A 183 -4.68 1.71 -14.86
CA VAL A 183 -5.13 3.11 -14.85
C VAL A 183 -6.65 3.11 -15.05
N SER A 184 -7.35 3.80 -14.17
CA SER A 184 -8.80 3.95 -14.25
C SER A 184 -9.24 5.26 -13.60
N TRP A 185 -10.35 5.81 -14.07
CA TRP A 185 -11.06 6.81 -13.29
C TRP A 185 -11.59 6.15 -12.00
N ALA A 186 -11.57 6.87 -10.87
CA ALA A 186 -12.10 6.33 -9.62
C ALA A 186 -13.59 6.01 -9.76
N HIS A 187 -14.34 6.81 -10.53
CA HIS A 187 -15.69 6.50 -10.97
C HIS A 187 -15.78 6.65 -12.50
N PRO A 188 -15.67 5.56 -13.28
CA PRO A 188 -15.84 5.62 -14.73
C PRO A 188 -17.26 6.03 -15.13
N ASN A 189 -17.40 7.16 -15.81
CA ASN A 189 -18.69 7.66 -16.30
C ASN A 189 -18.61 7.98 -17.81
N PRO A 190 -19.23 7.16 -18.68
CA PRO A 190 -19.19 7.35 -20.13
C PRO A 190 -19.89 8.63 -20.58
N ASN A 191 -20.67 9.28 -19.73
CA ASN A 191 -21.33 10.56 -20.05
C ASN A 191 -20.50 11.78 -19.62
N ASN A 192 -19.47 11.58 -18.82
CA ASN A 192 -18.58 12.65 -18.40
C ASN A 192 -17.72 13.12 -19.58
N LYS A 193 -17.87 14.40 -19.96
CA LYS A 193 -17.16 14.97 -21.13
C LYS A 193 -15.65 15.04 -20.91
N PHE A 194 -15.22 15.24 -19.65
CA PHE A 194 -13.80 15.29 -19.30
C PHE A 194 -13.17 13.90 -19.46
N GLN A 195 -13.80 12.85 -18.93
CA GLN A 195 -13.31 11.48 -19.11
C GLN A 195 -13.27 11.03 -20.56
N LYS A 196 -14.22 11.51 -21.42
CA LYS A 196 -14.20 11.25 -22.85
C LYS A 196 -13.01 11.89 -23.57
N ALA A 197 -12.53 13.02 -23.08
CA ALA A 197 -11.38 13.71 -23.67
C ALA A 197 -10.04 13.06 -23.29
N TYR A 198 -10.05 12.28 -22.18
CA TYR A 198 -8.87 11.59 -21.64
C TYR A 198 -9.23 10.13 -21.31
N PRO A 199 -9.49 9.29 -22.31
CA PRO A 199 -9.94 7.91 -22.16
C PRO A 199 -8.84 6.98 -21.60
#